data_efbae9ba4a9677b447d285911debec8c
#
_entry.id   efbae9ba4a9677b447d285911debec8c
#
_cell.length_a   1.000
_cell.length_b   1.000
_cell.length_c   1.000
_cell.angle_alpha   90.00
_cell.angle_beta   90.00
_cell.angle_gamma   90.00
#
_symmetry.space_group_name_H-M   'P 1'
#
loop_
_entity.id
_entity.type
_entity.pdbx_description
1 polymer ?
#
loop_
_entity_poly.entity_id
_entity_poly.type
_entity_poly.pdbx_seq_one_letter_code
_entity_poly.pdbx_strand_id
1 'polypeptide(L)'
;MSEEFEREVHAKLTKKGVVVEEHDAVAELAVRGFGVKEGNLLILKDFEALYLMYIKRLVVSSGDRCLTFNEMVDYALKRDPDAWTRFIVYRDLRSRGYVVKDGFGFGVDFRVYERGEYSSKPAKYLVFSLNEGSKKGIRGFSKAVDKILEMGKEPVVAVIERRGEVIYYKVSKMRFKKP
;
A
#
# COMPACT_ATOMS: atom_id res chain seq x y z
N MET A 1 4.79 -0.56 16.96
CA MET A 1 3.59 -0.07 17.68
C MET A 1 2.37 -0.75 17.08
N SER A 2 1.58 -1.45 17.90
CA SER A 2 0.28 -1.95 17.47
C SER A 2 -0.65 -0.75 17.25
N GLU A 3 -1.24 -0.64 16.06
CA GLU A 3 -2.32 0.31 15.86
C GLU A 3 -3.49 -0.13 16.76
N GLU A 4 -3.74 0.59 17.84
CA GLU A 4 -4.90 0.35 18.70
C GLU A 4 -6.14 0.87 17.99
N PHE A 5 -6.98 -0.06 17.53
CA PHE A 5 -8.31 0.22 17.01
C PHE A 5 -9.33 -0.08 18.10
N GLU A 6 -10.32 0.77 18.25
CA GLU A 6 -11.32 0.61 19.32
C GLU A 6 -12.25 -0.59 19.12
N ARG A 7 -12.53 -0.97 17.86
CA ARG A 7 -13.42 -2.08 17.52
C ARG A 7 -13.17 -2.68 16.15
N GLU A 8 -13.71 -3.87 15.91
CA GLU A 8 -13.74 -4.54 14.62
C GLU A 8 -14.67 -3.78 13.64
N VAL A 9 -14.21 -3.60 12.42
CA VAL A 9 -14.95 -2.90 11.35
C VAL A 9 -15.54 -3.91 10.38
N HIS A 10 -16.78 -3.72 9.98
CA HIS A 10 -17.45 -4.52 8.96
C HIS A 10 -17.46 -3.80 7.61
N ALA A 11 -17.10 -4.52 6.55
CA ALA A 11 -17.04 -4.01 5.19
C ALA A 11 -17.62 -4.99 4.18
N LYS A 12 -17.98 -4.49 3.01
CA LYS A 12 -18.56 -5.27 1.91
C LYS A 12 -17.62 -5.29 0.72
N LEU A 13 -17.42 -6.49 0.16
CA LEU A 13 -16.70 -6.64 -1.11
C LEU A 13 -17.60 -6.22 -2.27
N THR A 14 -17.13 -5.26 -3.07
CA THR A 14 -17.83 -4.75 -4.25
C THR A 14 -16.91 -4.74 -5.48
N LYS A 15 -17.49 -4.43 -6.64
CA LYS A 15 -16.70 -4.23 -7.87
C LYS A 15 -15.69 -3.09 -7.78
N LYS A 16 -15.96 -2.08 -6.93
CA LYS A 16 -15.06 -0.92 -6.71
C LYS A 16 -13.92 -1.20 -5.73
N GLY A 17 -14.04 -2.24 -4.92
CA GLY A 17 -13.13 -2.58 -3.83
C GLY A 17 -13.90 -2.98 -2.57
N VAL A 18 -13.24 -2.92 -1.43
CA VAL A 18 -13.83 -3.21 -0.12
C VAL A 18 -14.38 -1.91 0.47
N VAL A 19 -15.69 -1.87 0.71
CA VAL A 19 -16.42 -0.64 1.11
C VAL A 19 -16.80 -0.70 2.57
N VAL A 20 -16.41 0.33 3.33
CA VAL A 20 -16.82 0.60 4.71
C VAL A 20 -17.92 1.67 4.69
N GLU A 21 -19.05 1.39 5.35
CA GLU A 21 -20.22 2.27 5.36
C GLU A 21 -20.46 2.91 6.75
N GLU A 22 -19.99 2.29 7.83
CA GLU A 22 -20.19 2.78 9.19
C GLU A 22 -19.44 4.10 9.41
N HIS A 23 -20.18 5.15 9.76
CA HIS A 23 -19.66 6.52 9.85
C HIS A 23 -18.42 6.66 10.75
N ASP A 24 -18.45 6.08 11.94
CA ASP A 24 -17.35 6.19 12.90
C ASP A 24 -16.11 5.43 12.40
N ALA A 25 -16.30 4.24 11.79
CA ALA A 25 -15.24 3.47 11.18
C ALA A 25 -14.63 4.18 9.97
N VAL A 26 -15.45 4.81 9.12
CA VAL A 26 -14.99 5.64 8.00
C VAL A 26 -14.11 6.78 8.50
N ALA A 27 -14.54 7.49 9.53
CA ALA A 27 -13.79 8.61 10.10
C ALA A 27 -12.45 8.14 10.70
N GLU A 28 -12.45 7.08 11.51
CA GLU A 28 -11.26 6.53 12.14
C GLU A 28 -10.23 6.04 11.11
N LEU A 29 -10.65 5.21 10.16
CA LEU A 29 -9.78 4.66 9.12
C LEU A 29 -9.22 5.75 8.20
N ALA A 30 -10.01 6.75 7.83
CA ALA A 30 -9.58 7.86 6.98
C ALA A 30 -8.49 8.71 7.66
N VAL A 31 -8.63 9.02 8.95
CA VAL A 31 -7.62 9.75 9.73
C VAL A 31 -6.30 8.97 9.80
N ARG A 32 -6.37 7.64 9.91
CA ARG A 32 -5.21 6.75 9.89
C ARG A 32 -4.61 6.52 8.49
N GLY A 33 -5.17 7.17 7.46
CA GLY A 33 -4.68 7.11 6.10
C GLY A 33 -5.09 5.87 5.31
N PHE A 34 -6.14 5.15 5.71
CA PHE A 34 -6.71 4.06 4.93
C PHE A 34 -7.75 4.56 3.93
N GLY A 35 -7.83 3.88 2.79
CA GLY A 35 -8.87 4.04 1.79
C GLY A 35 -8.96 5.40 1.13
N VAL A 36 -9.97 5.54 0.30
CA VAL A 36 -10.36 6.80 -0.35
C VAL A 36 -11.82 7.08 0.01
N LYS A 37 -12.08 8.28 0.51
CA LYS A 37 -13.45 8.71 0.81
C LYS A 37 -14.22 9.04 -0.46
N GLU A 38 -15.38 8.40 -0.64
CA GLU A 38 -16.38 8.76 -1.66
C GLU A 38 -17.71 9.05 -0.95
N GLY A 39 -18.02 10.33 -0.74
CA GLY A 39 -19.17 10.74 0.06
C GLY A 39 -19.05 10.25 1.50
N ASN A 40 -20.02 9.45 1.94
CA ASN A 40 -20.05 8.84 3.29
C ASN A 40 -19.38 7.46 3.36
N LEU A 41 -18.87 6.98 2.23
CA LEU A 41 -18.22 5.66 2.13
C LEU A 41 -16.70 5.80 2.16
N LEU A 42 -16.04 4.74 2.62
CA LEU A 42 -14.59 4.57 2.49
C LEU A 42 -14.31 3.34 1.63
N ILE A 43 -13.59 3.53 0.54
CA ILE A 43 -13.21 2.44 -0.36
C ILE A 43 -11.77 2.06 -0.08
N LEU A 44 -11.57 0.84 0.38
CA LEU A 44 -10.25 0.26 0.64
C LEU A 44 -9.74 -0.45 -0.61
N LYS A 45 -8.45 -0.32 -0.88
CA LYS A 45 -7.73 -1.14 -1.84
C LYS A 45 -7.52 -2.55 -1.28
N ASP A 46 -7.25 -3.51 -2.16
CA ASP A 46 -7.09 -4.92 -1.76
C ASP A 46 -5.99 -5.10 -0.70
N PHE A 47 -4.84 -4.44 -0.85
CA PHE A 47 -3.75 -4.51 0.12
C PHE A 47 -4.10 -3.85 1.47
N GLU A 48 -4.93 -2.81 1.49
CA GLU A 48 -5.41 -2.17 2.73
C GLU A 48 -6.39 -3.10 3.46
N ALA A 49 -7.33 -3.70 2.73
CA ALA A 49 -8.29 -4.66 3.28
C ALA A 49 -7.57 -5.90 3.84
N LEU A 50 -6.63 -6.46 3.08
CA LEU A 50 -5.81 -7.60 3.53
C LEU A 50 -5.02 -7.27 4.80
N TYR A 51 -4.44 -6.07 4.90
CA TYR A 51 -3.74 -5.65 6.10
C TYR A 51 -4.65 -5.57 7.32
N LEU A 52 -5.81 -4.92 7.19
CA LEU A 52 -6.77 -4.78 8.27
C LEU A 52 -7.37 -6.14 8.71
N MET A 53 -7.59 -7.07 7.76
CA MET A 53 -7.96 -8.45 8.07
C MET A 53 -6.83 -9.20 8.79
N TYR A 54 -5.59 -9.02 8.34
CA TYR A 54 -4.40 -9.65 8.95
C TYR A 54 -4.23 -9.25 10.41
N ILE A 55 -4.44 -7.98 10.74
CA ILE A 55 -4.38 -7.49 12.13
C ILE A 55 -5.70 -7.68 12.89
N LYS A 56 -6.67 -8.41 12.30
CA LYS A 56 -7.98 -8.74 12.87
C LYS A 56 -8.82 -7.50 13.23
N ARG A 57 -8.80 -6.49 12.36
CA ARG A 57 -9.58 -5.24 12.51
C ARG A 57 -10.67 -5.07 11.48
N LEU A 58 -10.71 -5.93 10.46
CA LEU A 58 -11.69 -5.87 9.40
C LEU A 58 -12.30 -7.24 9.14
N VAL A 59 -13.62 -7.28 9.06
CA VAL A 59 -14.40 -8.41 8.53
C VAL A 59 -14.98 -7.99 7.20
N VAL A 60 -14.68 -8.74 6.15
CA VAL A 60 -15.17 -8.48 4.80
C VAL A 60 -16.26 -9.48 4.46
N SER A 61 -17.42 -9.01 4.03
CA SER A 61 -18.53 -9.85 3.54
C SER A 61 -18.67 -9.76 2.02
N SER A 62 -19.08 -10.87 1.42
CA SER A 62 -19.51 -10.94 0.02
C SER A 62 -20.91 -11.56 -0.01
N GLY A 63 -21.93 -10.74 -0.29
CA GLY A 63 -23.31 -11.12 -0.03
C GLY A 63 -23.54 -11.37 1.46
N ASP A 64 -24.15 -12.50 1.78
CA ASP A 64 -24.48 -12.89 3.17
C ASP A 64 -23.35 -13.67 3.88
N ARG A 65 -22.19 -13.80 3.27
CA ARG A 65 -21.07 -14.60 3.77
C ARG A 65 -19.83 -13.77 4.06
N CYS A 66 -19.23 -13.99 5.24
CA CYS A 66 -17.92 -13.42 5.56
C CYS A 66 -16.81 -14.19 4.83
N LEU A 67 -15.84 -13.45 4.30
CA LEU A 67 -14.66 -13.99 3.65
C LEU A 67 -13.57 -14.29 4.68
N THR A 68 -12.89 -15.40 4.49
CA THR A 68 -11.63 -15.67 5.17
C THR A 68 -10.49 -14.84 4.57
N PHE A 69 -9.38 -14.71 5.29
CA PHE A 69 -8.18 -14.04 4.77
C PHE A 69 -7.70 -14.66 3.46
N ASN A 70 -7.65 -16.00 3.38
CA ASN A 70 -7.20 -16.69 2.16
C ASN A 70 -8.15 -16.46 0.98
N GLU A 71 -9.46 -16.45 1.19
CA GLU A 71 -10.44 -16.13 0.14
C GLU A 71 -10.27 -14.70 -0.37
N MET A 72 -9.96 -13.75 0.52
CA MET A 72 -9.66 -12.38 0.10
C MET A 72 -8.34 -12.28 -0.67
N VAL A 73 -7.32 -13.05 -0.30
CA VAL A 73 -6.06 -13.17 -1.07
C VAL A 73 -6.33 -13.71 -2.47
N ASP A 74 -7.10 -14.79 -2.59
CA ASP A 74 -7.44 -15.39 -3.88
C ASP A 74 -8.22 -14.41 -4.77
N TYR A 75 -9.14 -13.65 -4.17
CA TYR A 75 -9.85 -12.59 -4.88
C TYR A 75 -8.91 -11.49 -5.39
N ALA A 76 -8.00 -11.02 -4.56
CA ALA A 76 -7.04 -9.98 -4.91
C ALA A 76 -6.09 -10.44 -6.03
N LEU A 77 -5.59 -11.69 -5.96
CA LEU A 77 -4.70 -12.28 -6.97
C LEU A 77 -5.37 -12.46 -8.35
N LYS A 78 -6.69 -12.70 -8.39
CA LYS A 78 -7.44 -12.76 -9.66
C LYS A 78 -7.51 -11.40 -10.37
N ARG A 79 -7.44 -10.31 -9.62
CA ARG A 79 -7.48 -8.93 -10.13
C ARG A 79 -6.10 -8.38 -10.44
N ASP A 80 -5.12 -8.71 -9.62
CA ASP A 80 -3.75 -8.23 -9.71
C ASP A 80 -2.78 -9.36 -9.35
N PRO A 81 -2.00 -9.88 -10.31
CA PRO A 81 -1.00 -10.92 -10.05
C PRO A 81 0.04 -10.51 -8.98
N ASP A 82 0.28 -9.22 -8.81
CA ASP A 82 1.23 -8.66 -7.84
C ASP A 82 0.59 -8.33 -6.48
N ALA A 83 -0.70 -8.67 -6.28
CA ALA A 83 -1.43 -8.33 -5.06
C ALA A 83 -0.75 -8.82 -3.78
N TRP A 84 -0.19 -10.02 -3.79
CA TRP A 84 0.54 -10.57 -2.64
C TRP A 84 1.84 -9.81 -2.36
N THR A 85 2.61 -9.50 -3.39
CA THR A 85 3.83 -8.67 -3.29
C THR A 85 3.52 -7.30 -2.69
N ARG A 86 2.48 -6.65 -3.18
CA ARG A 86 2.01 -5.36 -2.67
C ARG A 86 1.56 -5.45 -1.22
N PHE A 87 0.82 -6.49 -0.85
CA PHE A 87 0.39 -6.71 0.53
C PHE A 87 1.58 -6.86 1.49
N ILE A 88 2.59 -7.66 1.13
CA ILE A 88 3.77 -7.89 1.98
C ILE A 88 4.51 -6.57 2.24
N VAL A 89 4.76 -5.77 1.21
CA VAL A 89 5.43 -4.47 1.34
C VAL A 89 4.57 -3.49 2.13
N TYR A 90 3.27 -3.43 1.83
CA TYR A 90 2.32 -2.58 2.57
C TYR A 90 2.30 -2.91 4.05
N ARG A 91 2.17 -4.19 4.40
CA ARG A 91 2.19 -4.68 5.77
C ARG A 91 3.47 -4.29 6.51
N ASP A 92 4.64 -4.49 5.88
CA ASP A 92 5.91 -4.17 6.50
C ASP A 92 6.04 -2.66 6.79
N LEU A 93 5.68 -1.80 5.84
CA LEU A 93 5.71 -0.35 6.02
C LEU A 93 4.72 0.13 7.09
N ARG A 94 3.49 -0.39 7.08
CA ARG A 94 2.46 -0.05 8.09
C ARG A 94 2.89 -0.49 9.50
N SER A 95 3.46 -1.68 9.63
CA SER A 95 3.97 -2.19 10.92
C SER A 95 5.08 -1.33 11.51
N ARG A 96 5.79 -0.59 10.68
CA ARG A 96 6.82 0.38 11.08
C ARG A 96 6.27 1.78 11.37
N GLY A 97 4.94 1.99 11.25
CA GLY A 97 4.27 3.25 11.55
C GLY A 97 4.21 4.26 10.41
N TYR A 98 4.55 3.87 9.19
CA TYR A 98 4.38 4.74 8.01
C TYR A 98 2.93 4.70 7.52
N VAL A 99 2.43 5.84 7.03
CA VAL A 99 1.20 5.86 6.25
C VAL A 99 1.55 5.61 4.78
N VAL A 100 0.84 4.66 4.20
CA VAL A 100 1.09 4.15 2.84
C VAL A 100 -0.18 4.29 2.03
N LYS A 101 -0.08 4.93 0.87
CA LYS A 101 -1.18 5.10 -0.09
C LYS A 101 -0.82 4.48 -1.43
N ASP A 102 -1.83 4.18 -2.23
CA ASP A 102 -1.65 3.70 -3.60
C ASP A 102 -0.78 4.65 -4.42
N GLY A 103 0.08 4.13 -5.27
CA GLY A 103 0.88 4.91 -6.21
C GLY A 103 0.03 5.58 -7.29
N PHE A 104 0.61 6.56 -8.00
CA PHE A 104 -0.08 7.29 -9.05
C PHE A 104 0.70 7.28 -10.37
N GLY A 105 0.78 6.13 -11.00
CA GLY A 105 1.43 5.99 -12.29
C GLY A 105 2.94 5.74 -12.23
N PHE A 106 3.58 5.70 -13.40
CA PHE A 106 5.00 5.43 -13.61
C PHE A 106 5.51 4.08 -13.06
N GLY A 107 4.58 3.13 -12.80
CA GLY A 107 4.92 1.84 -12.20
C GLY A 107 5.26 1.91 -10.70
N VAL A 108 4.94 3.03 -10.05
CA VAL A 108 5.05 3.20 -8.60
C VAL A 108 3.90 2.47 -7.92
N ASP A 109 4.22 1.61 -6.96
CA ASP A 109 3.22 0.88 -6.19
C ASP A 109 2.66 1.70 -5.05
N PHE A 110 3.51 2.44 -4.31
CA PHE A 110 3.09 3.17 -3.12
C PHE A 110 3.68 4.56 -3.01
N ARG A 111 2.89 5.46 -2.42
CA ARG A 111 3.31 6.73 -1.84
C ARG A 111 3.41 6.54 -0.33
N VAL A 112 4.56 6.86 0.25
CA VAL A 112 4.82 6.67 1.67
C VAL A 112 5.09 8.02 2.34
N TYR A 113 4.35 8.26 3.40
CA TYR A 113 4.45 9.46 4.23
C TYR A 113 5.33 9.17 5.43
N GLU A 114 6.16 10.12 5.80
CA GLU A 114 6.98 10.02 7.02
C GLU A 114 6.07 9.90 8.25
N ARG A 115 6.56 9.22 9.28
CA ARG A 115 5.80 8.99 10.52
C ARG A 115 5.32 10.30 11.14
N GLY A 116 4.04 10.39 11.44
CA GLY A 116 3.40 11.56 12.00
C GLY A 116 3.15 12.73 11.03
N GLU A 117 3.49 12.60 9.75
CA GLU A 117 3.43 13.70 8.78
C GLU A 117 2.27 13.58 7.75
N TYR A 118 1.47 12.52 7.80
CA TYR A 118 0.43 12.26 6.79
C TYR A 118 -0.56 13.42 6.60
N SER A 119 -0.99 14.05 7.67
CA SER A 119 -1.95 15.18 7.61
C SER A 119 -1.33 16.54 7.31
N SER A 120 0.00 16.66 7.40
CA SER A 120 0.70 17.95 7.36
C SER A 120 1.65 18.11 6.19
N LYS A 121 2.18 17.01 5.65
CA LYS A 121 3.16 17.04 4.57
C LYS A 121 2.82 16.04 3.45
N PRO A 122 3.29 16.29 2.22
CA PRO A 122 3.15 15.35 1.12
C PRO A 122 4.00 14.09 1.34
N ALA A 123 3.66 13.02 0.60
CA ALA A 123 4.44 11.78 0.62
C ALA A 123 5.92 12.06 0.29
N LYS A 124 6.82 11.48 1.07
CA LYS A 124 8.27 11.62 0.91
C LYS A 124 8.85 10.58 -0.04
N TYR A 125 8.42 9.32 0.10
CA TYR A 125 8.95 8.20 -0.67
C TYR A 125 7.95 7.72 -1.71
N LEU A 126 8.45 7.34 -2.88
CA LEU A 126 7.71 6.60 -3.90
C LEU A 126 8.35 5.23 -4.07
N VAL A 127 7.56 4.18 -3.79
CA VAL A 127 8.08 2.82 -3.61
C VAL A 127 7.65 1.93 -4.77
N PHE A 128 8.63 1.21 -5.32
CA PHE A 128 8.42 0.11 -6.26
C PHE A 128 8.59 -1.21 -5.50
N SER A 129 7.63 -2.12 -5.65
CA SER A 129 7.65 -3.44 -4.99
C SER A 129 8.13 -4.50 -5.97
N LEU A 130 9.08 -5.31 -5.55
CA LEU A 130 9.64 -6.40 -6.35
C LEU A 130 9.83 -7.65 -5.49
N ASN A 131 9.63 -8.82 -6.10
CA ASN A 131 10.11 -10.08 -5.54
C ASN A 131 11.55 -10.33 -5.99
N GLU A 132 12.34 -11.03 -5.19
CA GLU A 132 13.64 -11.56 -5.60
C GLU A 132 13.51 -12.37 -6.89
N GLY A 133 14.36 -12.09 -7.87
CA GLY A 133 14.29 -12.71 -9.19
C GLY A 133 13.31 -12.09 -10.18
N SER A 134 12.50 -11.13 -9.78
CA SER A 134 11.66 -10.35 -10.71
C SER A 134 12.51 -9.48 -11.63
N LYS A 135 12.03 -9.28 -12.86
CA LYS A 135 12.70 -8.41 -13.85
C LYS A 135 11.86 -7.15 -14.07
N LYS A 136 12.54 -6.00 -14.09
CA LYS A 136 11.92 -4.71 -14.43
C LYS A 136 12.71 -4.07 -15.59
N GLY A 137 11.99 -3.55 -16.57
CA GLY A 137 12.62 -2.88 -17.72
C GLY A 137 13.34 -1.60 -17.28
N ILE A 138 14.67 -1.57 -17.50
CA ILE A 138 15.53 -0.47 -17.03
C ILE A 138 15.13 0.89 -17.60
N ARG A 139 14.71 0.95 -18.87
CA ARG A 139 14.34 2.22 -19.54
C ARG A 139 13.12 2.88 -18.88
N GLY A 140 12.07 2.12 -18.62
CA GLY A 140 10.87 2.62 -17.93
C GLY A 140 11.17 2.98 -16.48
N PHE A 141 11.94 2.18 -15.80
CA PHE A 141 12.37 2.42 -14.42
C PHE A 141 13.21 3.69 -14.29
N SER A 142 14.22 3.89 -15.17
CA SER A 142 15.06 5.10 -15.17
C SER A 142 14.24 6.37 -15.37
N LYS A 143 13.29 6.36 -16.33
CA LYS A 143 12.39 7.50 -16.54
C LYS A 143 11.50 7.79 -15.32
N ALA A 144 11.01 6.75 -14.65
CA ALA A 144 10.21 6.91 -13.45
C ALA A 144 11.04 7.51 -12.31
N VAL A 145 12.27 7.03 -12.12
CA VAL A 145 13.21 7.58 -11.12
C VAL A 145 13.51 9.06 -11.40
N ASP A 146 13.78 9.45 -12.66
CA ASP A 146 14.02 10.84 -13.02
C ASP A 146 12.85 11.75 -12.64
N LYS A 147 11.62 11.33 -12.97
CA LYS A 147 10.40 12.08 -12.60
C LYS A 147 10.21 12.19 -11.09
N ILE A 148 10.49 11.14 -10.35
CA ILE A 148 10.37 11.14 -8.88
C ILE A 148 11.35 12.15 -8.28
N LEU A 149 12.58 12.17 -8.76
CA LEU A 149 13.61 13.12 -8.31
C LEU A 149 13.25 14.57 -8.68
N GLU A 150 12.70 14.82 -9.88
CA GLU A 150 12.19 16.13 -10.30
C GLU A 150 11.05 16.63 -9.40
N MET A 151 10.22 15.72 -8.86
CA MET A 151 9.16 16.04 -7.90
C MET A 151 9.70 16.33 -6.48
N GLY A 152 11.01 16.25 -6.25
CA GLY A 152 11.64 16.41 -4.94
C GLY A 152 11.35 15.25 -3.97
N LYS A 153 11.00 14.07 -4.50
CA LYS A 153 10.70 12.88 -3.72
C LYS A 153 11.81 11.83 -3.82
N GLU A 154 11.81 10.88 -2.90
CA GLU A 154 12.82 9.83 -2.83
C GLU A 154 12.30 8.52 -3.46
N PRO A 155 12.90 8.06 -4.56
CA PRO A 155 12.57 6.75 -5.13
C PRO A 155 13.18 5.64 -4.29
N VAL A 156 12.37 4.63 -3.98
CA VAL A 156 12.74 3.47 -3.16
C VAL A 156 12.30 2.20 -3.87
N VAL A 157 13.16 1.19 -3.87
CA VAL A 157 12.83 -0.16 -4.29
C VAL A 157 12.71 -1.04 -3.06
N ALA A 158 11.54 -1.64 -2.86
CA ALA A 158 11.28 -2.64 -1.85
C ALA A 158 11.40 -4.03 -2.47
N VAL A 159 12.36 -4.82 -2.02
CA VAL A 159 12.59 -6.19 -2.51
C VAL A 159 12.20 -7.18 -1.44
N ILE A 160 11.29 -8.10 -1.80
CA ILE A 160 10.92 -9.22 -0.95
C ILE A 160 11.90 -10.36 -1.24
N GLU A 161 12.71 -10.72 -0.25
CA GLU A 161 13.63 -11.85 -0.32
C GLU A 161 12.91 -13.19 -0.13
N ARG A 162 13.62 -14.30 -0.44
CA ARG A 162 13.08 -15.67 -0.32
C ARG A 162 12.54 -16.02 1.06
N ARG A 163 13.06 -15.40 2.11
CA ARG A 163 12.61 -15.58 3.50
C ARG A 163 11.38 -14.76 3.85
N GLY A 164 10.88 -13.92 2.91
CA GLY A 164 9.74 -13.04 3.11
C GLY A 164 10.09 -11.73 3.82
N GLU A 165 11.36 -11.44 4.02
CA GLU A 165 11.84 -10.16 4.54
C GLU A 165 11.81 -9.10 3.44
N VAL A 166 11.52 -7.85 3.79
CA VAL A 166 11.50 -6.73 2.86
C VAL A 166 12.73 -5.86 3.09
N ILE A 167 13.55 -5.71 2.05
CA ILE A 167 14.71 -4.84 2.06
C ILE A 167 14.44 -3.63 1.18
N TYR A 168 14.74 -2.45 1.69
CA TYR A 168 14.51 -1.18 1.01
C TYR A 168 15.81 -0.59 0.50
N TYR A 169 15.84 -0.30 -0.80
CA TYR A 169 16.96 0.35 -1.46
C TYR A 169 16.56 1.75 -1.90
N LYS A 170 17.29 2.76 -1.42
CA LYS A 170 17.16 4.11 -1.94
C LYS A 170 17.85 4.19 -3.31
N VAL A 171 17.15 4.73 -4.28
CA VAL A 171 17.68 4.91 -5.64
C VAL A 171 18.09 6.36 -5.82
N SER A 172 19.32 6.57 -6.29
CA SER A 172 19.83 7.91 -6.58
C SER A 172 20.55 7.92 -7.93
N LYS A 173 20.60 9.09 -8.55
CA LYS A 173 21.33 9.32 -9.79
C LYS A 173 22.72 9.86 -9.46
N MET A 174 23.73 9.20 -9.96
CA MET A 174 25.12 9.62 -9.82
C MET A 174 25.73 9.88 -11.20
N ARG A 175 26.55 10.90 -11.30
CA ARG A 175 27.34 11.20 -12.49
C ARG A 175 28.81 11.30 -12.10
N PHE A 176 29.67 10.57 -12.82
CA PHE A 176 31.10 10.75 -12.69
C PHE A 176 31.51 12.05 -13.41
N LYS A 177 32.35 12.84 -12.76
CA LYS A 177 32.94 14.03 -13.41
C LYS A 177 33.87 13.54 -14.52
N LYS A 178 33.83 14.21 -15.67
CA LYS A 178 34.87 14.04 -16.69
C LYS A 178 36.17 14.64 -16.16
N PRO A 179 37.36 14.07 -16.51
CA PRO A 179 38.65 14.62 -16.13
C PRO A 179 38.84 16.03 -16.73
#